data_147053b7d2ddb5e31206ffbd3f798543
#
_entry.id   147053b7d2ddb5e31206ffbd3f798543
#
_cell.length_a   1.000
_cell.length_b   1.000
_cell.length_c   1.000
_cell.angle_alpha   90.00
_cell.angle_beta   90.00
_cell.angle_gamma   90.00
#
_symmetry.space_group_name_H-M   'P 1'
#
loop_
_entity.id
_entity.type
_entity.pdbx_description
1 polymer ?
#
loop_
_entity_poly.entity_id
_entity_poly.type
_entity_poly.pdbx_seq_one_letter_code
_entity_poly.pdbx_strand_id
1 'polypeptide(L)'
;MNDKVYNNDCENSCCYKTTIVYNESNNKTSKSSYTGATHTRFEHSLGVYRVALLILKRLAHDERFAALVRAEEAETLILAALLHDVGHFPFCHLLEDLKLPGLIRHEEAAASYLLGELAPTIRADWNVDPEDVCAVLGKRAPKRRPTDSDAEYSRREIVFRLLASILSGPIDVDKTDYLLRDSCAAGVPYGKNYDVERLVGSVCLNERGDGIAISTKGKTAAELMVFARYVMFSEVYWHHASRSATVMFQRAVDLIAQDVPTERLIADFRRLSDAEIAAYLLQLTRPANSPSTCNSAENSPFLADATLADAGFNDFADFNDETAPRSPADARRRDARRLLLGLFGPERRLFKRVRQFSVLEEPTLYPRLAGRPYFELREISERFAASLGVPGRLLVDAPPVDKEVEFKIDVFYPEENVYRPLATVSPVVRALAQEQFDDYVKRVRVFAAPEVASTLRLIPDFNARFARAVDEFEADARR
;
A
#
# COMPACT_ATOMS: atom_id res chain seq x y z
N MET A 1 14.67 -20.01 -19.46
CA MET A 1 14.33 -19.39 -18.17
C MET A 1 14.00 -20.54 -17.25
N ASN A 2 14.82 -20.78 -16.26
CA ASN A 2 14.61 -21.89 -15.34
C ASN A 2 13.47 -21.56 -14.39
N ASP A 3 12.44 -22.42 -14.37
CA ASP A 3 11.23 -22.32 -13.52
C ASP A 3 11.48 -22.22 -12.00
N LYS A 4 12.75 -22.24 -11.58
CA LYS A 4 13.13 -22.21 -10.16
C LYS A 4 13.26 -20.82 -9.54
N VAL A 5 13.32 -19.74 -10.31
CA VAL A 5 13.42 -18.36 -9.77
C VAL A 5 12.05 -17.76 -9.48
N TYR A 6 10.99 -18.35 -10.05
CA TYR A 6 9.61 -17.89 -9.90
C TYR A 6 8.70 -18.86 -9.14
N ASN A 7 9.23 -20.03 -8.73
CA ASN A 7 8.48 -21.00 -7.95
C ASN A 7 8.72 -20.75 -6.47
N ASN A 8 8.00 -19.94 -5.92
CA ASN A 8 7.46 -19.83 -4.56
C ASN A 8 7.31 -18.34 -4.28
N ASP A 9 6.19 -17.95 -3.77
CA ASP A 9 5.88 -16.73 -3.01
C ASP A 9 5.26 -15.53 -3.72
N CYS A 10 5.23 -15.43 -5.06
CA CYS A 10 4.53 -14.32 -5.72
C CYS A 10 3.10 -14.62 -6.19
N GLU A 11 2.65 -15.87 -6.14
CA GLU A 11 1.37 -16.24 -6.75
C GLU A 11 0.13 -15.75 -5.98
N ASN A 12 0.25 -15.37 -4.71
CA ASN A 12 -0.89 -15.04 -3.86
C ASN A 12 -0.91 -13.63 -3.28
N SER A 13 0.03 -12.75 -3.63
CA SER A 13 0.03 -11.38 -3.11
C SER A 13 -0.85 -10.48 -3.96
N CYS A 14 -1.97 -10.07 -3.40
CA CYS A 14 -2.91 -9.14 -4.02
C CYS A 14 -2.35 -7.73 -4.10
N CYS A 15 -2.58 -7.07 -5.22
CA CYS A 15 -2.10 -5.75 -5.55
C CYS A 15 -2.56 -4.66 -4.57
N TYR A 16 -1.72 -3.69 -4.42
CA TYR A 16 -1.88 -2.35 -3.82
C TYR A 16 -3.14 -2.07 -2.99
N LYS A 17 -2.97 -1.79 -1.69
CA LYS A 17 -3.96 -1.18 -0.77
C LYS A 17 -5.32 -1.90 -0.59
N THR A 18 -5.69 -2.85 -1.44
CA THR A 18 -6.94 -3.62 -1.34
C THR A 18 -6.79 -4.96 -0.63
N THR A 19 -5.60 -5.35 -0.25
CA THR A 19 -5.22 -6.68 0.25
C THR A 19 -6.11 -7.22 1.39
N ILE A 20 -6.62 -6.36 2.27
CA ILE A 20 -7.50 -6.79 3.37
C ILE A 20 -8.95 -7.06 2.92
N VAL A 21 -9.31 -6.72 1.70
CA VAL A 21 -10.69 -6.86 1.23
C VAL A 21 -11.02 -8.28 0.77
N TYR A 22 -10.00 -9.15 0.63
CA TYR A 22 -10.15 -10.46 0.01
C TYR A 22 -9.84 -11.62 0.95
N ASN A 23 -10.77 -12.50 1.04
CA ASN A 23 -10.58 -13.86 1.52
C ASN A 23 -11.05 -14.83 0.42
N GLU A 24 -10.13 -15.62 -0.11
CA GLU A 24 -10.39 -16.68 -1.11
C GLU A 24 -11.09 -17.92 -0.53
N SER A 25 -11.83 -17.80 0.54
CA SER A 25 -12.65 -18.96 0.92
C SER A 25 -13.83 -19.08 -0.03
N ASN A 26 -13.93 -20.20 -0.72
CA ASN A 26 -15.04 -20.66 -1.57
C ASN A 26 -16.41 -20.73 -0.86
N ASN A 27 -16.65 -19.90 0.12
CA ASN A 27 -17.90 -19.90 0.88
C ASN A 27 -18.81 -18.76 0.40
N LYS A 28 -19.94 -19.15 -0.18
CA LYS A 28 -20.97 -18.33 -0.85
C LYS A 28 -21.61 -17.21 -0.03
N THR A 29 -21.10 -16.88 1.15
CA THR A 29 -21.70 -15.88 2.07
C THR A 29 -20.86 -14.64 2.37
N SER A 30 -19.62 -14.56 1.95
CA SER A 30 -18.80 -13.36 2.20
C SER A 30 -18.99 -12.31 1.10
N LYS A 31 -19.88 -11.35 1.32
CA LYS A 31 -19.99 -10.15 0.50
C LYS A 31 -18.81 -9.23 0.79
N SER A 32 -17.66 -9.43 0.14
CA SER A 32 -16.60 -8.42 0.09
C SER A 32 -17.08 -7.23 -0.76
N SER A 33 -16.56 -6.03 -0.50
CA SER A 33 -16.90 -4.85 -1.30
C SER A 33 -16.49 -5.00 -2.77
N TYR A 34 -15.43 -5.82 -3.04
CA TYR A 34 -14.87 -6.05 -4.37
C TYR A 34 -14.46 -7.52 -4.53
N THR A 35 -15.40 -8.38 -4.84
CA THR A 35 -15.20 -9.85 -4.89
C THR A 35 -14.30 -10.31 -6.04
N GLY A 36 -14.08 -9.49 -7.06
CA GLY A 36 -13.30 -9.82 -8.24
C GLY A 36 -11.82 -9.44 -8.17
N ALA A 37 -11.37 -8.68 -7.16
CA ALA A 37 -9.99 -8.23 -7.12
C ALA A 37 -9.06 -9.30 -6.52
N THR A 38 -8.82 -10.34 -7.28
CA THR A 38 -7.96 -11.50 -6.99
C THR A 38 -6.65 -11.47 -7.78
N HIS A 39 -6.36 -10.36 -8.45
CA HIS A 39 -5.15 -10.18 -9.24
C HIS A 39 -3.90 -10.09 -8.36
N THR A 40 -2.78 -10.53 -8.89
CA THR A 40 -1.53 -10.72 -8.15
C THR A 40 -0.53 -9.58 -8.41
N ARG A 41 0.46 -9.43 -7.52
CA ARG A 41 1.63 -8.55 -7.74
C ARG A 41 2.42 -8.96 -8.98
N PHE A 42 2.49 -10.26 -9.26
CA PHE A 42 3.15 -10.78 -10.45
C PHE A 42 2.49 -10.25 -11.73
N GLU A 43 1.14 -10.32 -11.81
CA GLU A 43 0.41 -9.75 -12.96
C GLU A 43 0.62 -8.24 -13.09
N HIS A 44 0.68 -7.52 -11.95
CA HIS A 44 1.00 -6.10 -11.93
C HIS A 44 2.43 -5.82 -12.43
N SER A 45 3.43 -6.54 -11.93
CA SER A 45 4.82 -6.41 -12.40
C SER A 45 4.96 -6.64 -13.90
N LEU A 46 4.27 -7.64 -14.47
CA LEU A 46 4.22 -7.84 -15.92
C LEU A 46 3.52 -6.70 -16.65
N GLY A 47 2.49 -6.11 -16.06
CA GLY A 47 1.81 -4.95 -16.60
C GLY A 47 2.69 -3.71 -16.63
N VAL A 48 3.38 -3.43 -15.53
CA VAL A 48 4.34 -2.31 -15.41
C VAL A 48 5.48 -2.48 -16.41
N TYR A 49 6.05 -3.68 -16.51
CA TYR A 49 7.02 -4.04 -17.55
C TYR A 49 6.50 -3.74 -18.96
N ARG A 50 5.26 -4.16 -19.27
CA ARG A 50 4.64 -3.89 -20.58
C ARG A 50 4.50 -2.40 -20.86
N VAL A 51 4.04 -1.61 -19.88
CA VAL A 51 3.88 -0.16 -20.05
C VAL A 51 5.24 0.51 -20.23
N ALA A 52 6.28 0.07 -19.52
CA ALA A 52 7.66 0.55 -19.70
C ALA A 52 8.16 0.32 -21.13
N LEU A 53 7.92 -0.87 -21.70
CA LEU A 53 8.25 -1.16 -23.11
C LEU A 53 7.52 -0.23 -24.09
N LEU A 54 6.25 0.07 -23.85
CA LEU A 54 5.46 0.98 -24.69
C LEU A 54 6.00 2.41 -24.63
N ILE A 55 6.37 2.89 -23.44
CA ILE A 55 6.98 4.21 -23.27
C ILE A 55 8.36 4.27 -23.94
N LEU A 56 9.21 3.27 -23.74
CA LEU A 56 10.51 3.20 -24.42
C LEU A 56 10.36 3.17 -25.94
N LYS A 57 9.43 2.36 -26.46
CA LYS A 57 9.12 2.35 -27.89
C LYS A 57 8.69 3.73 -28.41
N ARG A 58 7.92 4.48 -27.63
CA ARG A 58 7.52 5.83 -27.98
C ARG A 58 8.70 6.80 -27.96
N LEU A 59 9.50 6.76 -26.87
CA LEU A 59 10.65 7.64 -26.69
C LEU A 59 11.80 7.35 -27.67
N ALA A 60 11.95 6.13 -28.14
CA ALA A 60 12.95 5.78 -29.18
C ALA A 60 12.79 6.58 -30.48
N HIS A 61 11.62 7.17 -30.73
CA HIS A 61 11.37 8.08 -31.84
C HIS A 61 11.66 9.56 -31.52
N ASP A 62 12.09 9.87 -30.29
CA ASP A 62 12.54 11.19 -29.89
C ASP A 62 14.08 11.24 -30.06
N GLU A 63 14.57 12.12 -30.94
CA GLU A 63 16.01 12.24 -31.23
C GLU A 63 16.84 12.60 -29.98
N ARG A 64 16.28 13.40 -29.06
CA ARG A 64 16.94 13.75 -27.81
C ARG A 64 17.09 12.55 -26.90
N PHE A 65 16.05 11.70 -26.82
CA PHE A 65 16.11 10.45 -26.06
C PHE A 65 17.11 9.47 -26.68
N ALA A 66 17.05 9.25 -27.99
CA ALA A 66 17.94 8.35 -28.69
C ALA A 66 19.43 8.75 -28.60
N ALA A 67 19.71 10.06 -28.52
CA ALA A 67 21.07 10.58 -28.32
C ALA A 67 21.55 10.46 -26.87
N LEU A 68 20.62 10.42 -25.90
CA LEU A 68 20.94 10.46 -24.47
C LEU A 68 21.04 9.09 -23.82
N VAL A 69 20.08 8.19 -24.13
CA VAL A 69 19.88 6.88 -23.48
C VAL A 69 20.44 5.76 -24.34
N ARG A 70 21.30 4.95 -23.75
CA ARG A 70 21.89 3.75 -24.39
C ARG A 70 21.00 2.53 -24.13
N ALA A 71 21.21 1.47 -24.93
CA ALA A 71 20.48 0.21 -24.82
C ALA A 71 20.56 -0.40 -23.40
N GLU A 72 21.76 -0.44 -22.80
CA GLU A 72 21.98 -0.96 -21.44
C GLU A 72 21.15 -0.22 -20.38
N GLU A 73 20.98 1.09 -20.54
CA GLU A 73 20.19 1.92 -19.62
C GLU A 73 18.68 1.70 -19.83
N ALA A 74 18.25 1.48 -21.08
CA ALA A 74 16.89 1.07 -21.37
C ALA A 74 16.58 -0.32 -20.79
N GLU A 75 17.50 -1.28 -20.88
CA GLU A 75 17.39 -2.59 -20.23
C GLU A 75 17.30 -2.47 -18.71
N THR A 76 18.09 -1.56 -18.10
CA THR A 76 17.99 -1.25 -16.67
C THR A 76 16.59 -0.78 -16.28
N LEU A 77 15.95 0.10 -17.08
CA LEU A 77 14.58 0.53 -16.83
C LEU A 77 13.58 -0.62 -16.92
N ILE A 78 13.71 -1.46 -17.96
CA ILE A 78 12.81 -2.60 -18.16
C ILE A 78 12.89 -3.56 -16.97
N LEU A 79 14.10 -3.84 -16.52
CA LEU A 79 14.32 -4.71 -15.37
C LEU A 79 13.84 -4.06 -14.07
N ALA A 80 14.10 -2.76 -13.87
CA ALA A 80 13.58 -2.01 -12.73
C ALA A 80 12.04 -2.01 -12.71
N ALA A 81 11.38 -1.87 -13.88
CA ALA A 81 9.93 -1.95 -13.99
C ALA A 81 9.38 -3.34 -13.62
N LEU A 82 10.07 -4.41 -14.00
CA LEU A 82 9.69 -5.79 -13.64
C LEU A 82 9.86 -6.06 -12.14
N LEU A 83 10.91 -5.52 -11.53
CA LEU A 83 11.31 -5.81 -10.15
C LEU A 83 10.98 -4.70 -9.16
N HIS A 84 10.18 -3.68 -9.54
CA HIS A 84 9.92 -2.51 -8.70
C HIS A 84 9.29 -2.88 -7.35
N ASP A 85 8.46 -3.91 -7.32
CA ASP A 85 7.72 -4.40 -6.14
C ASP A 85 8.38 -5.60 -5.44
N VAL A 86 9.59 -6.04 -5.84
CA VAL A 86 10.23 -7.25 -5.32
C VAL A 86 10.48 -7.22 -3.80
N GLY A 87 10.56 -6.05 -3.21
CA GLY A 87 10.74 -5.88 -1.77
C GLY A 87 9.45 -5.94 -0.94
N HIS A 88 8.29 -6.03 -1.58
CA HIS A 88 7.04 -6.10 -0.85
C HIS A 88 6.81 -7.49 -0.24
N PHE A 89 6.47 -7.51 1.02
CA PHE A 89 5.99 -8.68 1.75
C PHE A 89 4.46 -8.54 1.97
N PRO A 90 3.76 -9.62 2.35
CA PRO A 90 2.32 -9.58 2.55
C PRO A 90 1.87 -8.49 3.54
N PHE A 91 0.79 -7.79 3.22
CA PHE A 91 0.25 -6.66 4.00
C PHE A 91 1.27 -5.53 4.27
N CYS A 92 2.29 -5.40 3.44
CA CYS A 92 3.47 -4.56 3.62
C CYS A 92 3.14 -3.15 4.13
N HIS A 93 2.37 -2.37 3.39
CA HIS A 93 2.06 -0.98 3.76
C HIS A 93 1.32 -0.87 5.10
N LEU A 94 0.45 -1.84 5.43
CA LEU A 94 -0.26 -1.82 6.69
C LEU A 94 0.67 -2.07 7.87
N LEU A 95 1.66 -2.94 7.68
CA LEU A 95 2.65 -3.28 8.70
C LEU A 95 3.69 -2.18 8.85
N GLU A 96 4.09 -1.52 7.75
CA GLU A 96 4.98 -0.36 7.79
C GLU A 96 4.40 0.81 8.58
N ASP A 97 3.09 1.06 8.47
CA ASP A 97 2.39 2.09 9.25
C ASP A 97 2.47 1.83 10.76
N LEU A 98 2.60 0.57 11.19
CA LEU A 98 2.78 0.21 12.62
C LEU A 98 4.14 0.63 13.17
N LYS A 99 5.15 0.83 12.29
CA LYS A 99 6.53 1.14 12.66
C LYS A 99 7.09 0.17 13.70
N LEU A 100 6.86 -1.13 13.48
CA LEU A 100 7.39 -2.18 14.35
C LEU A 100 8.93 -2.10 14.39
N PRO A 101 9.55 -2.22 15.58
CA PRO A 101 11.01 -2.22 15.68
C PRO A 101 11.66 -3.30 14.80
N GLY A 102 12.64 -2.91 13.99
CA GLY A 102 13.34 -3.82 13.07
C GLY A 102 12.62 -4.08 11.74
N LEU A 103 11.41 -3.59 11.53
CA LEU A 103 10.75 -3.66 10.23
C LEU A 103 11.36 -2.63 9.29
N ILE A 104 12.09 -3.10 8.27
CA ILE A 104 12.62 -2.24 7.21
C ILE A 104 11.55 -2.00 6.15
N ARG A 105 11.63 -0.87 5.48
CA ARG A 105 10.71 -0.52 4.39
C ARG A 105 10.94 -1.42 3.18
N HIS A 106 9.88 -1.61 2.39
CA HIS A 106 9.95 -2.46 1.19
C HIS A 106 11.00 -1.97 0.17
N GLU A 107 11.23 -0.66 0.07
CA GLU A 107 12.28 -0.13 -0.80
C GLU A 107 13.69 -0.57 -0.35
N GLU A 108 13.95 -0.67 0.95
CA GLU A 108 15.21 -1.19 1.50
C GLU A 108 15.29 -2.70 1.36
N ALA A 109 14.16 -3.41 1.54
CA ALA A 109 14.07 -4.85 1.31
C ALA A 109 14.36 -5.19 -0.16
N ALA A 110 13.83 -4.41 -1.12
CA ALA A 110 14.11 -4.58 -2.55
C ALA A 110 15.62 -4.56 -2.82
N ALA A 111 16.34 -3.59 -2.26
CA ALA A 111 17.79 -3.50 -2.45
C ALA A 111 18.52 -4.75 -1.94
N SER A 112 18.09 -5.36 -0.83
CA SER A 112 18.70 -6.58 -0.32
C SER A 112 18.52 -7.79 -1.23
N TYR A 113 17.35 -7.94 -1.86
CA TYR A 113 17.11 -9.01 -2.84
C TYR A 113 17.88 -8.76 -4.13
N LEU A 114 17.87 -7.54 -4.65
CA LEU A 114 18.52 -7.17 -5.90
C LEU A 114 20.06 -7.32 -5.84
N LEU A 115 20.65 -6.90 -4.73
CA LEU A 115 22.12 -6.99 -4.52
C LEU A 115 22.57 -8.36 -3.99
N GLY A 116 21.65 -9.15 -3.44
CA GLY A 116 21.90 -10.48 -2.89
C GLY A 116 21.51 -11.59 -3.84
N GLU A 117 20.37 -12.21 -3.58
CA GLU A 117 19.90 -13.43 -4.25
C GLU A 117 19.72 -13.27 -5.77
N LEU A 118 19.20 -12.13 -6.23
CA LEU A 118 18.92 -11.87 -7.65
C LEU A 118 20.15 -11.38 -8.42
N ALA A 119 21.18 -10.89 -7.74
CA ALA A 119 22.33 -10.28 -8.40
C ALA A 119 23.03 -11.17 -9.44
N PRO A 120 23.26 -12.49 -9.21
CA PRO A 120 23.86 -13.37 -10.20
C PRO A 120 23.02 -13.47 -11.49
N THR A 121 21.70 -13.65 -11.35
CA THR A 121 20.76 -13.76 -12.48
C THR A 121 20.66 -12.44 -13.25
N ILE A 122 20.60 -11.31 -12.55
CA ILE A 122 20.56 -9.98 -13.19
C ILE A 122 21.81 -9.76 -14.04
N ARG A 123 23.00 -10.11 -13.55
CA ARG A 123 24.24 -9.97 -14.31
C ARG A 123 24.32 -10.95 -15.49
N ALA A 124 23.95 -12.22 -15.25
CA ALA A 124 24.13 -13.27 -16.26
C ALA A 124 23.11 -13.20 -17.39
N ASP A 125 21.83 -12.96 -17.07
CA ASP A 125 20.73 -13.08 -18.03
C ASP A 125 20.36 -11.71 -18.64
N TRP A 126 20.61 -10.60 -17.94
CA TRP A 126 20.26 -9.26 -18.38
C TRP A 126 21.46 -8.37 -18.70
N ASN A 127 22.68 -8.78 -18.35
CA ASN A 127 23.89 -7.97 -18.49
C ASN A 127 23.76 -6.56 -17.89
N VAL A 128 22.97 -6.41 -16.81
CA VAL A 128 22.71 -5.18 -16.07
C VAL A 128 23.41 -5.24 -14.71
N ASP A 129 23.92 -4.10 -14.23
CA ASP A 129 24.42 -4.01 -12.86
C ASP A 129 23.23 -3.89 -11.88
N PRO A 130 23.08 -4.79 -10.89
CA PRO A 130 22.05 -4.67 -9.87
C PRO A 130 22.05 -3.32 -9.11
N GLU A 131 23.22 -2.70 -8.94
CA GLU A 131 23.32 -1.37 -8.33
C GLU A 131 22.64 -0.29 -9.18
N ASP A 132 22.71 -0.41 -10.50
CA ASP A 132 22.02 0.50 -11.42
C ASP A 132 20.48 0.32 -11.31
N VAL A 133 19.99 -0.91 -11.17
CA VAL A 133 18.55 -1.16 -10.90
C VAL A 133 18.12 -0.52 -9.58
N CYS A 134 18.90 -0.72 -8.51
CA CYS A 134 18.65 -0.10 -7.21
C CYS A 134 18.67 1.44 -7.28
N ALA A 135 19.54 2.03 -8.12
CA ALA A 135 19.62 3.47 -8.28
C ALA A 135 18.35 4.04 -8.95
N VAL A 136 17.82 3.36 -9.99
CA VAL A 136 16.56 3.75 -10.64
C VAL A 136 15.39 3.64 -9.66
N LEU A 137 15.25 2.52 -8.95
CA LEU A 137 14.18 2.30 -7.95
C LEU A 137 14.24 3.31 -6.81
N GLY A 138 15.43 3.56 -6.29
CA GLY A 138 15.66 4.48 -5.16
C GLY A 138 15.71 5.96 -5.56
N LYS A 139 15.52 6.31 -6.84
CA LYS A 139 15.65 7.68 -7.38
C LYS A 139 17.00 8.34 -6.98
N ARG A 140 18.07 7.53 -7.03
CA ARG A 140 19.42 7.95 -6.64
C ARG A 140 20.31 8.13 -7.88
N ALA A 141 21.41 8.90 -7.72
CA ALA A 141 22.45 8.93 -8.73
C ALA A 141 23.05 7.52 -8.90
N PRO A 142 23.43 7.12 -10.13
CA PRO A 142 24.12 5.87 -10.37
C PRO A 142 25.49 5.87 -9.70
N LYS A 143 26.01 4.71 -9.36
CA LYS A 143 27.39 4.60 -8.89
C LYS A 143 28.35 5.00 -10.01
N ARG A 144 29.33 5.85 -9.67
CA ARG A 144 30.38 6.22 -10.63
C ARG A 144 31.25 5.00 -10.93
N ARG A 145 31.37 4.67 -12.22
CA ARG A 145 32.23 3.59 -12.69
C ARG A 145 33.68 4.10 -12.78
N PRO A 146 34.70 3.24 -12.55
CA PRO A 146 36.10 3.65 -12.67
C PRO A 146 36.47 4.21 -14.06
N THR A 147 35.74 3.82 -15.09
CA THR A 147 35.92 4.24 -16.48
C THR A 147 35.16 5.52 -16.86
N ASP A 148 34.29 6.03 -15.98
CA ASP A 148 33.49 7.21 -16.28
C ASP A 148 34.35 8.48 -16.25
N SER A 149 34.41 9.23 -17.35
CA SER A 149 34.81 10.62 -17.33
C SER A 149 33.77 11.48 -16.58
N ASP A 150 34.09 12.70 -16.20
CA ASP A 150 33.13 13.60 -15.55
C ASP A 150 31.91 13.85 -16.44
N ALA A 151 32.11 14.01 -17.76
CA ALA A 151 31.04 14.20 -18.72
C ALA A 151 30.14 12.96 -18.82
N GLU A 152 30.72 11.76 -18.84
CA GLU A 152 29.98 10.50 -18.89
C GLU A 152 29.18 10.27 -17.61
N TYR A 153 29.78 10.51 -16.46
CA TYR A 153 29.06 10.41 -15.19
C TYR A 153 27.88 11.39 -15.11
N SER A 154 28.10 12.65 -15.51
CA SER A 154 27.00 13.66 -15.55
C SER A 154 25.90 13.27 -16.52
N ARG A 155 26.23 12.67 -17.70
CA ARG A 155 25.22 12.13 -18.62
C ARG A 155 24.42 11.03 -17.93
N ARG A 156 25.08 10.07 -17.28
CA ARG A 156 24.40 8.96 -16.58
C ARG A 156 23.49 9.48 -15.47
N GLU A 157 23.89 10.50 -14.71
CA GLU A 157 23.02 11.12 -13.69
C GLU A 157 21.72 11.66 -14.29
N ILE A 158 21.79 12.32 -15.47
CA ILE A 158 20.61 12.81 -16.19
C ILE A 158 19.73 11.63 -16.62
N VAL A 159 20.33 10.60 -17.23
CA VAL A 159 19.63 9.41 -17.69
C VAL A 159 18.92 8.73 -16.52
N PHE A 160 19.57 8.52 -15.40
CA PHE A 160 18.97 7.84 -14.25
C PHE A 160 17.81 8.62 -13.63
N ARG A 161 17.88 9.96 -13.60
CA ARG A 161 16.72 10.79 -13.23
C ARG A 161 15.56 10.61 -14.21
N LEU A 162 15.85 10.57 -15.51
CA LEU A 162 14.87 10.32 -16.55
C LEU A 162 14.21 8.94 -16.37
N LEU A 163 15.01 7.87 -16.21
CA LEU A 163 14.49 6.52 -16.01
C LEU A 163 13.64 6.42 -14.73
N ALA A 164 14.09 7.00 -13.64
CA ALA A 164 13.33 7.07 -12.40
C ALA A 164 12.01 7.83 -12.56
N SER A 165 11.96 8.87 -13.40
CA SER A 165 10.73 9.63 -13.67
C SER A 165 9.71 8.83 -14.49
N ILE A 166 10.17 7.91 -15.34
CA ILE A 166 9.30 6.96 -16.08
C ILE A 166 8.71 5.93 -15.13
N LEU A 167 9.53 5.43 -14.19
CA LEU A 167 9.11 4.37 -13.26
C LEU A 167 8.21 4.89 -12.14
N SER A 168 8.53 6.05 -11.59
CA SER A 168 7.86 6.60 -10.41
C SER A 168 7.80 8.13 -10.47
N GLY A 169 6.96 8.63 -11.37
CA GLY A 169 6.69 10.05 -11.60
C GLY A 169 5.22 10.41 -11.38
N PRO A 170 4.79 11.61 -11.78
CA PRO A 170 3.38 12.03 -11.71
C PRO A 170 2.47 11.21 -12.63
N ILE A 171 2.95 10.91 -13.84
CA ILE A 171 2.38 9.98 -14.82
C ILE A 171 3.45 8.95 -15.11
N ASP A 172 3.34 7.76 -14.58
CA ASP A 172 4.36 6.73 -14.63
C ASP A 172 3.77 5.36 -15.03
N VAL A 173 4.67 4.41 -15.23
CA VAL A 173 4.31 3.06 -15.66
C VAL A 173 3.53 2.31 -14.59
N ASP A 174 3.86 2.52 -13.31
CA ASP A 174 3.24 1.91 -12.16
C ASP A 174 1.77 2.35 -12.04
N LYS A 175 1.52 3.68 -11.99
CA LYS A 175 0.17 4.24 -11.92
C LYS A 175 -0.68 3.89 -13.13
N THR A 176 -0.07 3.86 -14.31
CA THR A 176 -0.76 3.50 -15.55
C THR A 176 -1.27 2.06 -15.52
N ASP A 177 -0.52 1.13 -14.93
CA ASP A 177 -0.99 -0.26 -14.79
C ASP A 177 -1.99 -0.42 -13.65
N TYR A 178 -1.65 0.00 -12.41
CA TYR A 178 -2.50 -0.34 -11.27
C TYR A 178 -3.89 0.32 -11.33
N LEU A 179 -4.01 1.55 -11.82
CA LEU A 179 -5.33 2.19 -11.94
C LEU A 179 -6.27 1.38 -12.83
N LEU A 180 -5.75 0.92 -13.97
CA LEU A 180 -6.54 0.12 -14.90
C LEU A 180 -6.81 -1.28 -14.34
N ARG A 181 -5.78 -1.96 -13.83
CA ARG A 181 -5.83 -3.32 -13.30
C ARG A 181 -6.78 -3.41 -12.10
N ASP A 182 -6.59 -2.57 -11.10
CA ASP A 182 -7.44 -2.55 -9.90
C ASP A 182 -8.88 -2.23 -10.23
N SER A 183 -9.12 -1.29 -11.17
CA SER A 183 -10.46 -0.95 -11.63
C SER A 183 -11.13 -2.12 -12.35
N CYS A 184 -10.38 -2.86 -13.18
CA CYS A 184 -10.87 -4.07 -13.84
C CYS A 184 -11.21 -5.14 -12.82
N ALA A 185 -10.30 -5.44 -11.93
CA ALA A 185 -10.45 -6.48 -10.92
C ALA A 185 -11.52 -6.16 -9.88
N ALA A 186 -11.60 -4.91 -9.43
CA ALA A 186 -12.67 -4.46 -8.53
C ALA A 186 -14.05 -4.36 -9.20
N GLY A 187 -14.13 -4.48 -10.54
CA GLY A 187 -15.38 -4.36 -11.28
C GLY A 187 -15.96 -2.94 -11.30
N VAL A 188 -15.12 -1.91 -11.12
CA VAL A 188 -15.52 -0.50 -11.12
C VAL A 188 -15.06 0.22 -12.40
N PRO A 189 -15.70 1.32 -12.82
CA PRO A 189 -15.32 2.02 -14.05
C PRO A 189 -14.17 3.03 -13.84
N TYR A 190 -13.80 3.36 -12.61
CA TYR A 190 -13.11 4.61 -12.25
C TYR A 190 -11.70 4.72 -12.84
N GLY A 191 -10.92 3.63 -12.87
CA GLY A 191 -9.57 3.61 -13.43
C GLY A 191 -9.52 3.35 -14.94
N LYS A 192 -10.67 3.17 -15.62
CA LYS A 192 -10.76 2.84 -17.05
C LYS A 192 -11.16 4.05 -17.92
N ASN A 193 -11.37 5.21 -17.32
CA ASN A 193 -11.97 6.35 -17.98
C ASN A 193 -10.96 7.28 -18.68
N TYR A 194 -9.73 6.81 -18.93
CA TYR A 194 -8.75 7.55 -19.72
C TYR A 194 -8.12 6.67 -20.81
N ASP A 195 -7.69 7.30 -21.89
CA ASP A 195 -7.07 6.66 -23.03
C ASP A 195 -5.58 6.45 -22.77
N VAL A 196 -5.21 5.22 -22.38
CA VAL A 196 -3.82 4.82 -22.09
C VAL A 196 -2.93 4.91 -23.32
N GLU A 197 -3.42 4.50 -24.51
CA GLU A 197 -2.63 4.52 -25.74
C GLU A 197 -2.30 5.95 -26.16
N ARG A 198 -3.27 6.84 -26.04
CA ARG A 198 -3.10 8.27 -26.30
C ARG A 198 -2.15 8.91 -25.29
N LEU A 199 -2.24 8.55 -24.01
CA LEU A 199 -1.34 9.03 -22.99
C LEU A 199 0.10 8.61 -23.27
N VAL A 200 0.35 7.31 -23.42
CA VAL A 200 1.67 6.75 -23.72
C VAL A 200 2.21 7.30 -25.03
N GLY A 201 1.38 7.37 -26.09
CA GLY A 201 1.77 7.93 -27.40
C GLY A 201 2.11 9.42 -27.38
N SER A 202 1.74 10.14 -26.30
CA SER A 202 2.03 11.56 -26.13
C SER A 202 3.27 11.87 -25.29
N VAL A 203 3.87 10.84 -24.66
CA VAL A 203 5.06 11.00 -23.82
C VAL A 203 6.24 11.54 -24.65
N CYS A 204 6.93 12.51 -24.11
CA CYS A 204 8.17 13.11 -24.63
C CYS A 204 9.09 13.48 -23.47
N LEU A 205 10.30 13.92 -23.77
CA LEU A 205 11.21 14.46 -22.75
C LEU A 205 10.71 15.81 -22.26
N ASN A 206 10.99 16.11 -20.99
CA ASN A 206 10.83 17.46 -20.44
C ASN A 206 11.89 18.42 -21.05
N GLU A 207 11.79 19.70 -20.74
CA GLU A 207 12.69 20.74 -21.23
C GLU A 207 14.17 20.42 -20.94
N ARG A 208 14.46 19.92 -19.74
CA ARG A 208 15.82 19.62 -19.27
C ARG A 208 16.36 18.27 -19.80
N GLY A 209 15.51 17.38 -20.30
CA GLY A 209 15.88 16.04 -20.71
C GLY A 209 16.09 15.05 -19.57
N ASP A 210 15.79 15.42 -18.32
CA ASP A 210 15.99 14.59 -17.13
C ASP A 210 14.70 13.99 -16.55
N GLY A 211 13.60 14.09 -17.30
CA GLY A 211 12.30 13.56 -16.95
C GLY A 211 11.36 13.53 -18.14
N ILE A 212 10.17 12.96 -17.94
CA ILE A 212 9.12 12.92 -18.95
C ILE A 212 8.18 14.12 -18.85
N ALA A 213 7.65 14.51 -20.00
CA ALA A 213 6.54 15.41 -20.21
C ALA A 213 5.52 14.75 -21.15
N ILE A 214 4.40 15.40 -21.38
CA ILE A 214 3.41 14.97 -22.38
C ILE A 214 3.22 16.07 -23.43
N SER A 215 3.00 15.71 -24.68
CA SER A 215 2.59 16.70 -25.67
C SER A 215 1.12 17.11 -25.48
N THR A 216 0.72 18.22 -26.10
CA THR A 216 -0.67 18.69 -26.09
C THR A 216 -1.70 17.64 -26.47
N LYS A 217 -1.31 16.64 -27.32
CA LYS A 217 -2.17 15.54 -27.75
C LYS A 217 -2.60 14.63 -26.58
N GLY A 218 -1.76 14.51 -25.53
CA GLY A 218 -2.02 13.68 -24.36
C GLY A 218 -2.69 14.43 -23.19
N LYS A 219 -2.84 15.75 -23.30
CA LYS A 219 -3.33 16.58 -22.19
C LYS A 219 -4.63 16.05 -21.58
N THR A 220 -5.64 15.79 -22.39
CA THR A 220 -6.94 15.29 -21.90
C THR A 220 -6.82 13.90 -21.27
N ALA A 221 -6.00 13.00 -21.84
CA ALA A 221 -5.78 11.68 -21.24
C ALA A 221 -5.09 11.78 -19.88
N ALA A 222 -4.15 12.72 -19.72
CA ALA A 222 -3.50 13.00 -18.44
C ALA A 222 -4.48 13.59 -17.41
N GLU A 223 -5.34 14.55 -17.82
CA GLU A 223 -6.40 15.10 -16.97
C GLU A 223 -7.33 14.01 -16.44
N LEU A 224 -7.76 13.10 -17.33
CA LEU A 224 -8.63 11.99 -16.97
C LEU A 224 -7.91 10.95 -16.09
N MET A 225 -6.61 10.69 -16.28
CA MET A 225 -5.83 9.82 -15.38
C MET A 225 -5.75 10.41 -13.96
N VAL A 226 -5.56 11.71 -13.84
CA VAL A 226 -5.61 12.43 -12.57
C VAL A 226 -6.96 12.25 -11.89
N PHE A 227 -8.04 12.44 -12.64
CA PHE A 227 -9.40 12.22 -12.14
C PHE A 227 -9.66 10.75 -11.77
N ALA A 228 -9.21 9.81 -12.60
CA ALA A 228 -9.28 8.37 -12.32
C ALA A 228 -8.64 8.04 -10.97
N ARG A 229 -7.43 8.56 -10.74
CA ARG A 229 -6.72 8.39 -9.48
C ARG A 229 -7.50 8.95 -8.29
N TYR A 230 -8.02 10.17 -8.43
CA TYR A 230 -8.86 10.79 -7.41
C TYR A 230 -10.04 9.89 -7.01
N VAL A 231 -10.80 9.39 -7.99
CA VAL A 231 -11.97 8.57 -7.72
C VAL A 231 -11.60 7.18 -7.18
N MET A 232 -10.54 6.55 -7.69
CA MET A 232 -10.05 5.27 -7.17
C MET A 232 -9.61 5.40 -5.70
N PHE A 233 -8.95 6.49 -5.33
CA PHE A 233 -8.60 6.74 -3.93
C PHE A 233 -9.83 6.94 -3.06
N SER A 234 -10.80 7.78 -3.49
CA SER A 234 -12.02 8.06 -2.74
C SER A 234 -12.89 6.83 -2.55
N GLU A 235 -13.17 6.09 -3.62
CA GLU A 235 -14.21 5.07 -3.65
C GLU A 235 -13.68 3.65 -3.43
N VAL A 236 -12.40 3.38 -3.70
CA VAL A 236 -11.81 2.04 -3.59
C VAL A 236 -10.80 1.97 -2.44
N TYR A 237 -9.67 2.68 -2.55
CA TYR A 237 -8.57 2.53 -1.60
C TYR A 237 -8.90 3.10 -0.22
N TRP A 238 -9.59 4.25 -0.17
CA TRP A 238 -10.02 4.90 1.08
C TRP A 238 -11.50 4.63 1.40
N HIS A 239 -12.10 3.63 0.75
CA HIS A 239 -13.45 3.22 1.11
C HIS A 239 -13.51 2.81 2.59
N HIS A 240 -14.59 3.18 3.28
CA HIS A 240 -14.69 2.95 4.73
C HIS A 240 -14.58 1.48 5.15
N ALA A 241 -14.99 0.54 4.30
CA ALA A 241 -14.84 -0.89 4.62
C ALA A 241 -13.38 -1.34 4.52
N SER A 242 -12.64 -0.84 3.50
CA SER A 242 -11.20 -1.10 3.36
C SER A 242 -10.44 -0.52 4.55
N ARG A 243 -10.73 0.71 4.95
CA ARG A 243 -10.10 1.34 6.12
C ARG A 243 -10.45 0.65 7.44
N SER A 244 -11.70 0.18 7.60
CA SER A 244 -12.09 -0.62 8.77
C SER A 244 -11.26 -1.91 8.86
N ALA A 245 -11.10 -2.62 7.74
CA ALA A 245 -10.29 -3.83 7.71
C ALA A 245 -8.81 -3.52 8.01
N THR A 246 -8.27 -2.42 7.45
CA THR A 246 -6.90 -1.95 7.74
C THR A 246 -6.66 -1.78 9.24
N VAL A 247 -7.47 -0.97 9.91
CA VAL A 247 -7.25 -0.68 11.35
C VAL A 247 -7.53 -1.90 12.24
N MET A 248 -8.43 -2.80 11.84
CA MET A 248 -8.64 -4.07 12.54
C MET A 248 -7.41 -4.96 12.44
N PHE A 249 -6.81 -5.08 11.26
CA PHE A 249 -5.58 -5.85 11.05
C PHE A 249 -4.40 -5.27 11.83
N GLN A 250 -4.17 -3.97 11.68
CA GLN A 250 -3.12 -3.25 12.41
C GLN A 250 -3.27 -3.46 13.93
N ARG A 251 -4.49 -3.35 14.46
CA ARG A 251 -4.74 -3.58 15.88
C ARG A 251 -4.48 -5.03 16.30
N ALA A 252 -4.85 -6.00 15.50
CA ALA A 252 -4.58 -7.41 15.79
C ALA A 252 -3.08 -7.71 15.85
N VAL A 253 -2.31 -7.21 14.87
CA VAL A 253 -0.84 -7.37 14.85
C VAL A 253 -0.18 -6.64 16.02
N ASP A 254 -0.61 -5.43 16.35
CA ASP A 254 -0.11 -4.68 17.49
C ASP A 254 -0.33 -5.40 18.83
N LEU A 255 -1.51 -6.02 19.01
CA LEU A 255 -1.79 -6.83 20.21
C LEU A 255 -0.90 -8.06 20.30
N ILE A 256 -0.63 -8.72 19.17
CA ILE A 256 0.25 -9.90 19.09
C ILE A 256 1.71 -9.50 19.36
N ALA A 257 2.16 -8.38 18.81
CA ALA A 257 3.53 -7.88 18.95
C ALA A 257 3.90 -7.47 20.39
N GLN A 258 2.92 -7.31 21.29
CA GLN A 258 3.18 -7.10 22.71
C GLN A 258 3.58 -8.38 23.46
N ASP A 259 3.26 -9.55 22.90
CA ASP A 259 3.52 -10.86 23.51
C ASP A 259 4.51 -11.72 22.70
N VAL A 260 4.77 -11.36 21.44
CA VAL A 260 5.67 -12.09 20.52
C VAL A 260 6.79 -11.16 20.07
N PRO A 261 8.07 -11.58 20.12
CA PRO A 261 9.19 -10.77 19.65
C PRO A 261 8.99 -10.29 18.19
N THR A 262 9.17 -9.00 17.96
CA THR A 262 8.96 -8.38 16.65
C THR A 262 9.88 -8.93 15.57
N GLU A 263 11.13 -9.27 15.93
CA GLU A 263 12.11 -9.87 15.03
C GLU A 263 11.61 -11.21 14.44
N ARG A 264 10.94 -12.02 15.28
CA ARG A 264 10.31 -13.26 14.84
C ARG A 264 9.14 -12.99 13.89
N LEU A 265 8.24 -12.09 14.26
CA LEU A 265 7.11 -11.73 13.39
C LEU A 265 7.57 -11.24 12.03
N ILE A 266 8.59 -10.38 11.98
CA ILE A 266 9.15 -9.85 10.75
C ILE A 266 9.78 -10.94 9.89
N ALA A 267 10.56 -11.85 10.51
CA ALA A 267 11.17 -12.97 9.80
C ALA A 267 10.12 -13.89 9.16
N ASP A 268 9.03 -14.16 9.89
CA ASP A 268 7.93 -14.98 9.41
C ASP A 268 7.12 -14.26 8.32
N PHE A 269 6.81 -12.97 8.47
CA PHE A 269 6.08 -12.20 7.45
C PHE A 269 6.77 -12.14 6.09
N ARG A 270 8.11 -12.20 6.06
CA ARG A 270 8.88 -12.21 4.82
C ARG A 270 8.86 -13.55 4.07
N ARG A 271 8.40 -14.62 4.71
CA ARG A 271 8.41 -15.98 4.17
C ARG A 271 7.03 -16.50 3.81
N LEU A 272 5.97 -15.85 4.33
CA LEU A 272 4.61 -16.32 4.21
C LEU A 272 3.86 -15.53 3.12
N SER A 273 2.92 -16.19 2.48
CA SER A 273 1.92 -15.54 1.62
C SER A 273 0.82 -14.85 2.44
N ASP A 274 -0.03 -14.03 1.81
CA ASP A 274 -1.16 -13.36 2.47
C ASP A 274 -2.08 -14.35 3.21
N ALA A 275 -2.37 -15.50 2.60
CA ALA A 275 -3.21 -16.52 3.20
C ALA A 275 -2.54 -17.20 4.40
N GLU A 276 -1.26 -17.50 4.29
CA GLU A 276 -0.48 -18.11 5.36
C GLU A 276 -0.30 -17.16 6.55
N ILE A 277 -0.10 -15.86 6.32
CA ILE A 277 -0.03 -14.87 7.42
C ILE A 277 -1.34 -14.85 8.21
N ALA A 278 -2.50 -14.90 7.55
CA ALA A 278 -3.78 -14.93 8.24
C ALA A 278 -3.89 -16.18 9.17
N ALA A 279 -3.50 -17.34 8.66
CA ALA A 279 -3.48 -18.58 9.42
C ALA A 279 -2.45 -18.52 10.58
N TYR A 280 -1.25 -18.03 10.30
CA TYR A 280 -0.18 -17.86 11.28
C TYR A 280 -0.59 -16.95 12.43
N LEU A 281 -1.13 -15.77 12.14
CA LEU A 281 -1.59 -14.83 13.17
C LEU A 281 -2.72 -15.42 14.02
N LEU A 282 -3.67 -16.15 13.41
CA LEU A 282 -4.71 -16.87 14.15
C LEU A 282 -4.13 -17.94 15.06
N GLN A 283 -3.11 -18.68 14.61
CA GLN A 283 -2.44 -19.67 15.43
C GLN A 283 -1.76 -19.04 16.67
N LEU A 284 -1.09 -17.89 16.52
CA LEU A 284 -0.48 -17.16 17.63
C LEU A 284 -1.50 -16.69 18.69
N THR A 285 -2.77 -16.59 18.33
CA THR A 285 -3.84 -16.15 19.23
C THR A 285 -4.61 -17.31 19.89
N ARG A 286 -4.22 -18.57 19.66
CA ARG A 286 -4.87 -19.73 20.32
C ARG A 286 -4.68 -19.70 21.83
N PRO A 287 -5.70 -20.11 22.61
CA PRO A 287 -5.55 -20.29 24.06
C PRO A 287 -4.44 -21.30 24.39
N ALA A 288 -3.68 -21.06 25.45
CA ALA A 288 -2.55 -21.91 25.85
C ALA A 288 -2.91 -23.38 26.13
N ASN A 289 -4.18 -23.67 26.38
CA ASN A 289 -4.68 -25.03 26.69
C ASN A 289 -5.37 -25.71 25.50
N SER A 290 -5.34 -25.15 24.29
CA SER A 290 -5.86 -25.84 23.12
C SER A 290 -4.97 -27.02 22.78
N PRO A 291 -5.50 -28.24 22.51
CA PRO A 291 -4.67 -29.38 22.11
C PRO A 291 -3.89 -28.99 20.86
N SER A 292 -2.55 -28.94 20.98
CA SER A 292 -1.67 -28.71 19.85
C SER A 292 -1.68 -29.95 18.96
N THR A 293 -2.19 -29.81 17.76
CA THR A 293 -2.06 -30.84 16.72
C THR A 293 -0.66 -30.90 16.11
N CYS A 294 0.28 -30.06 16.60
CA CYS A 294 1.69 -30.07 16.21
C CYS A 294 2.59 -29.92 17.45
N ASN A 295 3.05 -31.04 17.99
CA ASN A 295 4.22 -31.11 18.84
C ASN A 295 5.46 -30.90 17.96
N SER A 296 6.12 -29.76 18.11
CA SER A 296 7.50 -29.44 17.71
C SER A 296 7.62 -28.02 17.15
N ALA A 297 7.56 -27.03 18.05
CA ALA A 297 7.81 -25.63 17.70
C ALA A 297 9.30 -25.30 17.49
N GLU A 298 10.21 -26.27 17.53
CA GLU A 298 11.66 -26.00 17.45
C GLU A 298 12.31 -26.29 16.09
N ASN A 299 11.66 -27.04 15.16
CA ASN A 299 12.32 -27.43 13.91
C ASN A 299 11.36 -27.68 12.73
N SER A 300 10.29 -26.94 12.53
CA SER A 300 9.49 -27.13 11.32
C SER A 300 9.84 -26.09 10.26
N PRO A 301 10.52 -26.48 9.18
CA PRO A 301 10.48 -25.71 7.95
C PRO A 301 9.10 -26.00 7.32
N PHE A 302 8.32 -24.96 7.12
CA PHE A 302 7.08 -24.96 6.33
C PHE A 302 5.80 -25.49 6.99
N LEU A 303 4.93 -24.56 7.30
CA LEU A 303 3.48 -24.74 7.32
C LEU A 303 2.92 -24.91 5.87
N ALA A 304 3.56 -25.69 5.03
CA ALA A 304 3.22 -25.85 3.61
C ALA A 304 1.84 -26.48 3.36
N ASP A 305 1.15 -26.96 4.42
CA ASP A 305 -0.16 -27.59 4.32
C ASP A 305 -1.17 -27.12 5.39
N ALA A 306 -0.87 -26.06 6.16
CA ALA A 306 -1.82 -25.55 7.14
C ALA A 306 -2.92 -24.74 6.44
N THR A 307 -4.05 -25.38 6.18
CA THR A 307 -5.23 -24.68 5.67
C THR A 307 -5.80 -23.74 6.75
N LEU A 308 -6.55 -22.74 6.35
CA LEU A 308 -7.29 -21.87 7.27
C LEU A 308 -8.20 -22.68 8.22
N ALA A 309 -8.67 -23.87 7.80
CA ALA A 309 -9.43 -24.81 8.61
C ALA A 309 -8.59 -25.37 9.79
N ASP A 310 -7.32 -25.68 9.58
CA ASP A 310 -6.41 -26.17 10.62
C ASP A 310 -6.05 -25.10 11.65
N ALA A 311 -6.15 -23.82 11.29
CA ALA A 311 -5.96 -22.68 12.18
C ALA A 311 -7.14 -22.45 13.15
N GLY A 312 -8.17 -23.31 13.14
CA GLY A 312 -9.35 -23.22 14.03
C GLY A 312 -10.38 -22.21 13.55
N PHE A 313 -10.50 -22.03 12.23
CA PHE A 313 -11.54 -21.17 11.61
C PHE A 313 -12.96 -21.61 11.91
N ASN A 314 -13.17 -22.88 12.31
CA ASN A 314 -14.48 -23.45 12.59
C ASN A 314 -14.96 -23.24 14.04
N ASP A 315 -14.11 -22.74 14.95
CA ASP A 315 -14.46 -22.53 16.35
C ASP A 315 -15.16 -21.18 16.56
N PHE A 316 -16.41 -21.08 16.17
CA PHE A 316 -17.30 -19.95 16.48
C PHE A 316 -17.59 -19.78 17.99
N ALA A 317 -17.33 -20.78 18.80
CA ALA A 317 -17.46 -20.71 20.25
C ALA A 317 -16.59 -19.60 20.85
N ASP A 318 -15.44 -19.34 20.24
CA ASP A 318 -14.48 -18.30 20.70
C ASP A 318 -14.99 -16.86 20.52
N PHE A 319 -15.98 -16.60 19.66
CA PHE A 319 -16.56 -15.28 19.48
C PHE A 319 -17.44 -14.85 20.67
N ASN A 320 -18.05 -15.81 21.34
CA ASN A 320 -19.00 -15.61 22.42
C ASN A 320 -18.44 -16.04 23.81
N ASP A 321 -17.13 -16.34 23.89
CA ASP A 321 -16.53 -16.68 25.18
C ASP A 321 -16.48 -15.43 26.09
N GLU A 322 -17.48 -15.29 26.95
CA GLU A 322 -17.60 -14.23 27.96
C GLU A 322 -16.82 -14.53 29.25
N THR A 323 -16.04 -15.63 29.29
CA THR A 323 -15.24 -15.93 30.48
C THR A 323 -14.20 -14.81 30.71
N ALA A 324 -14.02 -14.40 31.95
CA ALA A 324 -13.03 -13.35 32.25
C ALA A 324 -11.62 -13.83 31.89
N PRO A 325 -10.81 -12.99 31.21
CA PRO A 325 -9.44 -13.35 30.84
C PRO A 325 -8.61 -13.62 32.09
N ARG A 326 -7.78 -14.64 32.07
CA ARG A 326 -6.95 -15.08 33.20
C ARG A 326 -5.74 -14.20 33.42
N SER A 327 -5.32 -13.45 32.40
CA SER A 327 -4.18 -12.53 32.42
C SER A 327 -4.33 -11.42 31.38
N PRO A 328 -3.56 -10.33 31.48
CA PRO A 328 -3.51 -9.30 30.43
C PRO A 328 -3.11 -9.84 29.05
N ALA A 329 -2.18 -10.80 28.99
CA ALA A 329 -1.78 -11.45 27.74
C ALA A 329 -2.93 -12.26 27.14
N ASP A 330 -3.70 -12.95 27.96
CA ASP A 330 -4.87 -13.71 27.51
C ASP A 330 -5.95 -12.78 26.96
N ALA A 331 -6.17 -11.62 27.59
CA ALA A 331 -7.07 -10.59 27.09
C ALA A 331 -6.62 -10.07 25.70
N ARG A 332 -5.32 -9.78 25.52
CA ARG A 332 -4.78 -9.32 24.23
C ARG A 332 -4.95 -10.38 23.14
N ARG A 333 -4.62 -11.65 23.42
CA ARG A 333 -4.79 -12.74 22.45
C ARG A 333 -6.24 -12.90 22.03
N ARG A 334 -7.17 -12.83 22.97
CA ARG A 334 -8.61 -12.92 22.68
C ARG A 334 -9.08 -11.75 21.80
N ASP A 335 -8.68 -10.53 22.12
CA ASP A 335 -9.03 -9.37 21.33
C ASP A 335 -8.41 -9.42 19.93
N ALA A 336 -7.14 -9.84 19.80
CA ALA A 336 -6.50 -10.05 18.50
C ALA A 336 -7.22 -11.13 17.68
N ARG A 337 -7.56 -12.28 18.31
CA ARG A 337 -8.29 -13.37 17.64
C ARG A 337 -9.65 -12.90 17.15
N ARG A 338 -10.41 -12.15 17.95
CA ARG A 338 -11.69 -11.60 17.54
C ARG A 338 -11.57 -10.70 16.31
N LEU A 339 -10.56 -9.83 16.26
CA LEU A 339 -10.31 -8.96 15.11
C LEU A 339 -9.95 -9.77 13.86
N LEU A 340 -9.07 -10.78 13.99
CA LEU A 340 -8.66 -11.65 12.89
C LEU A 340 -9.81 -12.51 12.37
N LEU A 341 -10.62 -13.08 13.25
CA LEU A 341 -11.83 -13.84 12.85
C LEU A 341 -12.85 -12.93 12.17
N GLY A 342 -12.98 -11.68 12.60
CA GLY A 342 -13.83 -10.69 11.93
C GLY A 342 -13.34 -10.31 10.55
N LEU A 343 -12.03 -10.43 10.26
CA LEU A 343 -11.41 -10.16 8.96
C LEU A 343 -11.44 -11.38 8.04
N PHE A 344 -10.95 -12.51 8.55
CA PHE A 344 -10.62 -13.70 7.76
C PHE A 344 -11.53 -14.87 8.04
N GLY A 345 -12.40 -14.80 9.05
CA GLY A 345 -13.35 -15.85 9.40
C GLY A 345 -14.46 -16.03 8.36
N PRO A 346 -15.18 -17.16 8.43
CA PRO A 346 -16.25 -17.48 7.48
C PRO A 346 -17.39 -16.45 7.51
N GLU A 347 -17.60 -15.80 8.66
CA GLU A 347 -18.49 -14.64 8.77
C GLU A 347 -17.67 -13.37 8.92
N ARG A 348 -17.62 -12.58 7.86
CA ARG A 348 -16.93 -11.29 7.90
C ARG A 348 -17.66 -10.30 8.80
N ARG A 349 -17.01 -9.89 9.90
CA ARG A 349 -17.55 -8.97 10.91
C ARG A 349 -16.69 -7.72 11.03
N LEU A 350 -16.66 -6.88 10.00
CA LEU A 350 -15.94 -5.62 10.05
C LEU A 350 -16.56 -4.66 11.07
N PHE A 351 -15.70 -3.93 11.76
CA PHE A 351 -16.13 -2.80 12.58
C PHE A 351 -16.89 -1.79 11.72
N LYS A 352 -17.90 -1.19 12.30
CA LYS A 352 -18.82 -0.28 11.59
C LYS A 352 -18.40 1.16 11.81
N ARG A 353 -18.38 1.93 10.75
CA ARG A 353 -18.14 3.38 10.86
C ARG A 353 -19.24 4.04 11.71
N VAL A 354 -18.81 4.69 12.80
CA VAL A 354 -19.67 5.43 13.72
C VAL A 354 -19.65 6.92 13.38
N ARG A 355 -18.45 7.46 13.14
CA ARG A 355 -18.22 8.85 12.72
C ARG A 355 -17.13 8.92 11.66
N GLN A 356 -17.20 9.97 10.87
CA GLN A 356 -16.11 10.41 10.00
C GLN A 356 -16.20 11.92 9.86
N PHE A 357 -15.05 12.56 9.61
CA PHE A 357 -14.98 13.98 9.30
C PHE A 357 -13.68 14.29 8.54
N SER A 358 -13.75 15.32 7.70
CA SER A 358 -12.64 15.91 6.97
C SER A 358 -12.13 17.17 7.70
N VAL A 359 -11.09 17.79 7.18
CA VAL A 359 -10.61 19.10 7.68
C VAL A 359 -11.67 20.18 7.55
N LEU A 360 -12.55 20.11 6.56
CA LEU A 360 -13.62 21.09 6.33
C LEU A 360 -14.78 20.95 7.34
N GLU A 361 -15.06 19.70 7.78
CA GLU A 361 -16.14 19.41 8.73
C GLU A 361 -15.70 19.68 10.17
N GLU A 362 -14.44 19.37 10.52
CA GLU A 362 -13.88 19.53 11.86
C GLU A 362 -12.47 20.17 11.80
N PRO A 363 -12.36 21.45 11.46
CA PRO A 363 -11.08 22.12 11.21
C PRO A 363 -10.17 22.21 12.43
N THR A 364 -10.70 22.06 13.64
CA THR A 364 -9.93 22.09 14.89
C THR A 364 -9.47 20.69 15.34
N LEU A 365 -10.28 19.67 15.12
CA LEU A 365 -10.00 18.31 15.59
C LEU A 365 -9.21 17.50 14.55
N TYR A 366 -9.52 17.65 13.25
CA TYR A 366 -8.88 16.92 12.18
C TYR A 366 -7.35 17.07 12.17
N PRO A 367 -6.75 18.29 12.22
CA PRO A 367 -5.29 18.46 12.17
C PRO A 367 -4.57 17.84 13.37
N ARG A 368 -5.28 17.66 14.48
CA ARG A 368 -4.74 17.05 15.70
C ARG A 368 -4.65 15.53 15.63
N LEU A 369 -5.29 14.92 14.63
CA LEU A 369 -5.34 13.46 14.43
C LEU A 369 -4.63 13.03 13.15
N ALA A 370 -4.76 13.81 12.07
CA ALA A 370 -4.10 13.53 10.80
C ALA A 370 -2.57 13.50 10.97
N GLY A 371 -1.92 12.48 10.40
CA GLY A 371 -0.48 12.29 10.49
C GLY A 371 0.06 11.77 11.81
N ARG A 372 -0.79 11.54 12.82
CA ARG A 372 -0.32 10.93 14.05
C ARG A 372 0.18 9.51 13.83
N PRO A 373 1.26 9.11 14.49
CA PRO A 373 1.73 7.72 14.49
C PRO A 373 0.65 6.78 15.01
N TYR A 374 0.65 5.55 14.53
CA TYR A 374 -0.33 4.52 14.91
C TYR A 374 -0.45 4.35 16.43
N PHE A 375 0.67 4.33 17.17
CA PHE A 375 0.65 4.13 18.63
C PHE A 375 -0.08 5.22 19.39
N GLU A 376 -0.03 6.49 18.91
CA GLU A 376 -0.79 7.60 19.52
C GLU A 376 -2.28 7.48 19.22
N LEU A 377 -2.65 7.15 17.97
CA LEU A 377 -4.04 6.90 17.59
C LEU A 377 -4.64 5.73 18.36
N ARG A 378 -3.85 4.68 18.61
CA ARG A 378 -4.23 3.56 19.46
C ARG A 378 -4.57 4.03 20.87
N GLU A 379 -3.69 4.78 21.51
CA GLU A 379 -3.88 5.24 22.89
C GLU A 379 -5.09 6.17 23.01
N ILE A 380 -5.26 7.12 22.09
CA ILE A 380 -6.45 7.96 22.00
C ILE A 380 -7.72 7.10 21.84
N SER A 381 -7.66 6.09 21.00
CA SER A 381 -8.77 5.16 20.76
C SER A 381 -9.15 4.39 22.03
N GLU A 382 -8.16 3.88 22.77
CA GLU A 382 -8.36 3.13 24.02
C GLU A 382 -8.96 4.01 25.12
N ARG A 383 -8.43 5.21 25.31
CA ARG A 383 -8.97 6.22 26.26
C ARG A 383 -10.40 6.58 25.92
N PHE A 384 -10.67 6.85 24.66
CA PHE A 384 -12.00 7.19 24.20
C PHE A 384 -12.98 6.03 24.38
N ALA A 385 -12.59 4.81 24.02
CA ALA A 385 -13.41 3.62 24.23
C ALA A 385 -13.74 3.38 25.71
N ALA A 386 -12.75 3.58 26.60
CA ALA A 386 -12.95 3.47 28.04
C ALA A 386 -13.94 4.51 28.58
N SER A 387 -13.82 5.77 28.10
CA SER A 387 -14.75 6.86 28.52
C SER A 387 -16.20 6.63 28.10
N LEU A 388 -16.41 5.79 27.06
CA LEU A 388 -17.73 5.39 26.58
C LEU A 388 -18.22 4.05 27.16
N GLY A 389 -17.43 3.40 28.01
CA GLY A 389 -17.75 2.09 28.59
C GLY A 389 -17.68 0.92 27.62
N VAL A 390 -16.92 1.06 26.52
CA VAL A 390 -16.76 0.05 25.45
C VAL A 390 -15.29 -0.29 25.18
N PRO A 391 -14.49 -0.65 26.20
CA PRO A 391 -13.06 -0.90 26.02
C PRO A 391 -12.80 -1.99 24.96
N GLY A 392 -11.79 -1.78 24.10
CA GLY A 392 -11.43 -2.70 23.02
C GLY A 392 -12.44 -2.82 21.88
N ARG A 393 -13.52 -2.02 21.88
CA ARG A 393 -14.59 -2.08 20.86
C ARG A 393 -14.61 -0.89 19.90
N LEU A 394 -13.60 -0.02 19.96
CA LEU A 394 -13.51 1.19 19.15
C LEU A 394 -12.10 1.32 18.57
N LEU A 395 -12.01 1.75 17.31
CA LEU A 395 -10.76 1.98 16.60
C LEU A 395 -10.83 3.33 15.87
N VAL A 396 -9.73 4.07 15.90
CA VAL A 396 -9.58 5.35 15.20
C VAL A 396 -8.65 5.14 14.01
N ASP A 397 -9.07 5.64 12.86
CA ASP A 397 -8.32 5.70 11.61
C ASP A 397 -8.09 7.16 11.23
N ALA A 398 -6.85 7.56 11.05
CA ALA A 398 -6.51 8.90 10.61
C ALA A 398 -5.57 8.85 9.39
N PRO A 399 -5.76 9.76 8.41
CA PRO A 399 -4.93 9.78 7.21
C PRO A 399 -3.55 10.36 7.48
N PRO A 400 -2.54 10.03 6.64
CA PRO A 400 -1.28 10.74 6.63
C PRO A 400 -1.47 12.19 6.16
N VAL A 401 -0.57 13.08 6.56
CA VAL A 401 -0.59 14.49 6.13
C VAL A 401 0.07 14.70 4.77
N ASP A 402 0.89 13.75 4.31
CA ASP A 402 1.60 13.85 3.04
C ASP A 402 0.62 13.95 1.88
N LYS A 403 0.94 14.80 0.90
CA LYS A 403 0.14 14.95 -0.31
C LYS A 403 0.20 13.68 -1.14
N GLU A 404 -0.93 13.00 -1.28
CA GLU A 404 -1.04 11.78 -2.09
C GLU A 404 -0.92 12.04 -3.59
N VAL A 405 -1.17 13.27 -4.02
CA VAL A 405 -1.32 13.59 -5.43
C VAL A 405 -0.50 14.82 -5.80
N GLU A 406 0.73 14.58 -6.24
CA GLU A 406 1.53 15.61 -6.92
C GLU A 406 1.41 15.43 -8.43
N PHE A 407 0.96 16.49 -9.13
CA PHE A 407 0.86 16.51 -10.61
C PHE A 407 1.87 17.49 -11.20
N LYS A 408 3.13 17.27 -10.90
CA LYS A 408 4.23 18.08 -11.45
C LYS A 408 4.68 17.50 -12.80
N ILE A 409 3.78 17.46 -13.78
CA ILE A 409 4.11 17.10 -15.15
C ILE A 409 3.90 18.29 -16.07
N ASP A 410 4.80 18.45 -17.03
CA ASP A 410 4.72 19.51 -18.03
C ASP A 410 3.99 19.03 -19.29
N VAL A 411 3.26 19.96 -19.91
CA VAL A 411 2.66 19.81 -21.23
C VAL A 411 3.52 20.56 -22.23
N PHE A 412 4.05 19.84 -23.19
CA PHE A 412 4.83 20.41 -24.30
C PHE A 412 3.90 20.91 -25.40
N TYR A 413 4.10 22.15 -25.83
CA TYR A 413 3.42 22.82 -26.91
C TYR A 413 4.38 22.93 -28.10
N PRO A 414 4.32 22.00 -29.10
CA PRO A 414 5.28 21.93 -30.18
C PRO A 414 5.33 23.18 -31.06
N GLU A 415 4.17 23.80 -31.32
CA GLU A 415 4.06 24.99 -32.17
C GLU A 415 4.76 26.21 -31.57
N GLU A 416 4.75 26.34 -30.25
CA GLU A 416 5.37 27.42 -29.51
C GLU A 416 6.76 27.04 -28.98
N ASN A 417 7.10 25.77 -29.01
CA ASN A 417 8.30 25.19 -28.38
C ASN A 417 8.44 25.54 -26.89
N VAL A 418 7.35 25.44 -26.14
CA VAL A 418 7.33 25.76 -24.70
C VAL A 418 6.73 24.63 -23.87
N TYR A 419 7.17 24.55 -22.63
CA TYR A 419 6.64 23.63 -21.61
C TYR A 419 5.83 24.42 -20.58
N ARG A 420 4.65 23.90 -20.22
CA ARG A 420 3.80 24.50 -19.21
C ARG A 420 3.30 23.43 -18.24
N PRO A 421 3.36 23.65 -16.92
CA PRO A 421 2.84 22.70 -15.94
C PRO A 421 1.37 22.37 -16.20
N LEU A 422 1.01 21.08 -16.14
CA LEU A 422 -0.36 20.61 -16.37
C LEU A 422 -1.36 21.34 -15.45
N ALA A 423 -1.03 21.53 -14.18
CA ALA A 423 -1.88 22.24 -13.23
C ALA A 423 -2.14 23.71 -13.61
N THR A 424 -1.24 24.34 -14.38
CA THR A 424 -1.42 25.72 -14.87
C THR A 424 -2.37 25.78 -16.05
N VAL A 425 -2.30 24.78 -16.94
CA VAL A 425 -3.08 24.73 -18.18
C VAL A 425 -4.35 23.92 -18.10
N SER A 426 -4.61 23.29 -16.94
CA SER A 426 -5.82 22.53 -16.63
C SER A 426 -6.44 22.99 -15.32
N PRO A 427 -7.57 23.75 -15.38
CA PRO A 427 -8.32 24.11 -14.17
C PRO A 427 -8.80 22.90 -13.37
N VAL A 428 -9.16 21.81 -14.04
CA VAL A 428 -9.65 20.58 -13.41
C VAL A 428 -8.53 19.94 -12.56
N VAL A 429 -7.34 19.79 -13.14
CA VAL A 429 -6.19 19.22 -12.43
C VAL A 429 -5.80 20.11 -11.26
N ARG A 430 -5.81 21.42 -11.43
CA ARG A 430 -5.52 22.37 -10.36
C ARG A 430 -6.49 22.22 -9.18
N ALA A 431 -7.80 22.21 -9.45
CA ALA A 431 -8.81 22.04 -8.42
C ALA A 431 -8.67 20.69 -7.69
N LEU A 432 -8.45 19.60 -8.43
CA LEU A 432 -8.28 18.28 -7.84
C LEU A 432 -7.02 18.19 -6.98
N ALA A 433 -5.89 18.72 -7.46
CA ALA A 433 -4.60 18.59 -6.80
C ALA A 433 -4.40 19.53 -5.61
N GLN A 434 -4.98 20.73 -5.66
CA GLN A 434 -4.74 21.77 -4.67
C GLN A 434 -5.84 21.92 -3.62
N GLU A 435 -7.10 21.63 -4.00
CA GLU A 435 -8.26 21.98 -3.20
C GLU A 435 -9.11 20.77 -2.78
N GLN A 436 -9.20 19.72 -3.61
CA GLN A 436 -10.21 18.68 -3.37
C GLN A 436 -9.66 17.39 -2.81
N PHE A 437 -8.47 16.96 -3.23
CA PHE A 437 -8.01 15.62 -2.89
C PHE A 437 -7.77 15.46 -1.39
N ASP A 438 -6.95 16.31 -0.80
CA ASP A 438 -6.59 16.17 0.60
C ASP A 438 -7.74 16.58 1.54
N ASP A 439 -8.53 17.58 1.15
CA ASP A 439 -9.59 18.13 2.01
C ASP A 439 -10.86 17.26 2.04
N TYR A 440 -11.18 16.55 0.95
CA TYR A 440 -12.43 15.79 0.82
C TYR A 440 -12.24 14.28 0.91
N VAL A 441 -11.13 13.73 0.38
CA VAL A 441 -10.88 12.28 0.36
C VAL A 441 -10.31 11.81 1.69
N LYS A 442 -9.38 12.57 2.25
CA LYS A 442 -8.74 12.25 3.54
C LYS A 442 -9.69 12.54 4.69
N ARG A 443 -10.10 11.50 5.39
CA ARG A 443 -11.05 11.60 6.50
C ARG A 443 -10.54 10.85 7.72
N VAL A 444 -10.64 11.46 8.88
CA VAL A 444 -10.58 10.73 10.14
C VAL A 444 -11.86 9.92 10.30
N ARG A 445 -11.73 8.66 10.69
CA ARG A 445 -12.85 7.76 10.90
C ARG A 445 -12.76 7.10 12.26
N VAL A 446 -13.92 6.94 12.89
CA VAL A 446 -14.08 6.15 14.09
C VAL A 446 -14.91 4.94 13.75
N PHE A 447 -14.35 3.77 14.02
CA PHE A 447 -15.00 2.49 13.82
C PHE A 447 -15.30 1.83 15.14
N ALA A 448 -16.41 1.11 15.22
CA ALA A 448 -16.79 0.37 16.41
C ALA A 448 -17.23 -1.06 16.07
N ALA A 449 -17.08 -1.95 17.03
CA ALA A 449 -17.55 -3.32 16.92
C ALA A 449 -19.06 -3.34 16.60
N PRO A 450 -19.54 -4.28 15.76
CA PRO A 450 -20.92 -4.28 15.27
C PRO A 450 -21.97 -4.18 16.35
N GLU A 451 -21.75 -4.83 17.49
CA GLU A 451 -22.67 -4.93 18.62
C GLU A 451 -22.90 -3.59 19.36
N VAL A 452 -21.92 -2.68 19.35
CA VAL A 452 -22.02 -1.36 20.01
C VAL A 452 -22.20 -0.20 19.03
N ALA A 453 -22.01 -0.41 17.75
CA ALA A 453 -21.95 0.66 16.76
C ALA A 453 -23.28 1.43 16.65
N SER A 454 -24.42 0.77 16.73
CA SER A 454 -25.75 1.42 16.69
C SER A 454 -25.94 2.37 17.85
N THR A 455 -25.60 1.95 19.07
CA THR A 455 -25.70 2.77 20.29
C THR A 455 -24.77 3.98 20.22
N LEU A 456 -23.52 3.77 19.78
CA LEU A 456 -22.53 4.85 19.67
C LEU A 456 -22.90 5.91 18.64
N ARG A 457 -23.59 5.55 17.55
CA ARG A 457 -24.08 6.52 16.57
C ARG A 457 -25.12 7.50 17.12
N LEU A 458 -25.84 7.10 18.15
CA LEU A 458 -26.90 7.91 18.78
C LEU A 458 -26.37 8.90 19.83
N ILE A 459 -25.07 8.88 20.14
CA ILE A 459 -24.48 9.82 21.11
C ILE A 459 -24.46 11.24 20.47
N PRO A 460 -25.20 12.20 21.02
CA PRO A 460 -25.34 13.52 20.36
C PRO A 460 -24.05 14.34 20.36
N ASP A 461 -23.26 14.26 21.45
CA ASP A 461 -22.03 15.01 21.69
C ASP A 461 -20.75 14.17 21.42
N PHE A 462 -20.84 13.21 20.49
CA PHE A 462 -19.76 12.26 20.19
C PHE A 462 -18.44 12.97 19.85
N ASN A 463 -18.46 13.94 18.93
CA ASN A 463 -17.23 14.65 18.54
C ASN A 463 -16.64 15.47 19.69
N ALA A 464 -17.47 16.07 20.52
CA ALA A 464 -17.01 16.80 21.72
C ALA A 464 -16.37 15.86 22.76
N ARG A 465 -16.92 14.66 22.95
CA ARG A 465 -16.32 13.64 23.82
C ARG A 465 -15.02 13.13 23.24
N PHE A 466 -14.97 12.93 21.92
CA PHE A 466 -13.76 12.51 21.25
C PHE A 466 -12.65 13.56 21.36
N ALA A 467 -12.97 14.84 21.15
CA ALA A 467 -12.03 15.94 21.35
C ALA A 467 -11.46 15.98 22.77
N ARG A 468 -12.28 15.75 23.81
CA ARG A 468 -11.80 15.64 25.20
C ARG A 468 -10.80 14.51 25.41
N ALA A 469 -11.04 13.34 24.82
CA ALA A 469 -10.09 12.23 24.90
C ALA A 469 -8.74 12.58 24.23
N VAL A 470 -8.76 13.36 23.15
CA VAL A 470 -7.54 13.91 22.53
C VAL A 470 -6.88 14.95 23.44
N ASP A 471 -7.64 15.84 24.08
CA ASP A 471 -7.11 16.82 25.04
C ASP A 471 -6.40 16.15 26.22
N GLU A 472 -7.01 15.11 26.78
CA GLU A 472 -6.44 14.33 27.89
C GLU A 472 -5.14 13.63 27.47
N PHE A 473 -5.11 13.02 26.28
CA PHE A 473 -3.91 12.41 25.74
C PHE A 473 -2.78 13.44 25.58
N GLU A 474 -3.06 14.60 24.97
CA GLU A 474 -2.07 15.65 24.76
C GLU A 474 -1.58 16.30 26.06
N ALA A 475 -2.43 16.39 27.06
CA ALA A 475 -2.05 16.90 28.38
C ALA A 475 -1.07 15.96 29.10
N ASP A 476 -1.27 14.64 28.97
CA ASP A 476 -0.37 13.64 29.55
C ASP A 476 0.97 13.58 28.83
N ALA A 477 0.96 13.71 27.49
CA ALA A 477 2.18 13.73 26.68
C ALA A 477 3.09 14.95 26.94
N ARG A 478 2.56 16.02 27.55
CA ARG A 478 3.31 17.23 27.94
C ARG A 478 3.90 17.16 29.35
N ARG A 479 3.49 16.19 30.15
CA ARG A 479 4.02 15.93 31.51
C ARG A 479 5.20 14.97 31.48
#